data_079d34862efe0b27697044aad84e6d19
#
_entry.id   079d34862efe0b27697044aad84e6d19
#
_cell.length_a   1.000
_cell.length_b   1.000
_cell.length_c   1.000
_cell.angle_alpha   90.00
_cell.angle_beta   90.00
_cell.angle_gamma   90.00
#
_symmetry.space_group_name_H-M   'P 1'
#
loop_
_entity.id
_entity.type
_entity.pdbx_description
1 polymer ?
#
loop_
_entity_poly.entity_id
_entity_poly.type
_entity_poly.pdbx_seq_one_letter_code
_entity_poly.pdbx_strand_id
1 'polypeptide(L)'
;MRFKTAVALVLLGLLTLLAGIGQKTIWAPSETFTASAPSDAAKAPLTVIDQKLRTQQGGTVKINVEGDGNFLLAVGRPDDVAAWVGKTAHNTVTGVSEKKDALVVEHADGDATAPNPAGSDLWVSTESASGELQYSWTPPADGEWSLMLATDGTQPAPSAISMTFPNDTSTPWAVPLMVIGGLLILAGIALSILSARKRDGEGDGQGSPFARRARAKAESKSGRLGMVSGGMVTAAVTAVVVAGTGLAANAATSPAPAPTAGAATAPVQPASPVLLDAQFRRILEQVSSATDAGDGAKDAAKLADRVGGTELEVRTQNYKIRSQVGTYEARMPVRSTKLLTTVVTSDRSWPRSVLAVTQGEGNVVPQLLTLVQPSARENYKLTETTPLQPGTTFPAISRDGTQTMAASDKDGLLYSGEEALAGLADRLTNPESSFKDKVVEGESSPYIADTLSYQAEVVSSGANGNFSFTHKVVPESTVVFRTADGGALVMGRINFGFDGTPKASGDKLTIGDDAAALAGGKETTTGMVLNFAESMAVYVPPAGSTDPMRLVAATRGLVGASFK
;
A
#
# COMPACT_ATOMS: atom_id res chain seq x y z
N MET A 1 40.83 60.72 19.30
CA MET A 1 40.13 59.90 18.28
C MET A 1 39.93 58.42 18.68
N ARG A 2 40.91 57.73 19.20
CA ARG A 2 40.82 56.27 19.54
C ARG A 2 39.76 55.91 20.59
N PHE A 3 39.49 56.77 21.58
CA PHE A 3 38.43 56.50 22.56
C PHE A 3 37.01 56.57 21.96
N LYS A 4 36.79 57.54 21.05
CA LYS A 4 35.50 57.62 20.34
C LYS A 4 35.25 56.42 19.45
N THR A 5 36.27 55.89 18.79
CA THR A 5 36.20 54.66 17.99
C THR A 5 35.97 53.40 18.83
N ALA A 6 36.58 53.32 20.02
CA ALA A 6 36.37 52.23 20.95
C ALA A 6 34.91 52.18 21.46
N VAL A 7 34.34 53.32 21.83
CA VAL A 7 32.95 53.43 22.25
C VAL A 7 31.97 53.09 21.09
N ALA A 8 32.28 53.58 19.88
CA ALA A 8 31.50 53.26 18.70
C ALA A 8 31.49 51.74 18.40
N LEU A 9 32.64 51.05 18.52
CA LEU A 9 32.74 49.60 18.35
C LEU A 9 31.94 48.82 19.40
N VAL A 10 32.00 49.25 20.66
CA VAL A 10 31.20 48.61 21.74
C VAL A 10 29.70 48.76 21.50
N LEU A 11 29.26 49.97 21.12
CA LEU A 11 27.85 50.21 20.82
C LEU A 11 27.36 49.45 19.60
N LEU A 12 28.14 49.41 18.52
CA LEU A 12 27.81 48.65 17.34
C LEU A 12 27.79 47.14 17.65
N GLY A 13 28.78 46.66 18.41
CA GLY A 13 28.83 45.25 18.84
C GLY A 13 27.62 44.88 19.71
N LEU A 14 27.21 45.78 20.62
CA LEU A 14 26.02 45.55 21.45
C LEU A 14 24.73 45.51 20.61
N LEU A 15 24.58 46.40 19.65
CA LEU A 15 23.44 46.39 18.73
C LEU A 15 23.39 45.11 17.87
N THR A 16 24.55 44.69 17.35
CA THR A 16 24.66 43.47 16.55
C THR A 16 24.36 42.24 17.40
N LEU A 17 24.88 42.18 18.63
CA LEU A 17 24.62 41.11 19.58
C LEU A 17 23.12 41.01 19.94
N LEU A 18 22.51 42.15 20.26
CA LEU A 18 21.08 42.24 20.56
C LEU A 18 20.21 41.87 19.37
N ALA A 19 20.61 42.25 18.15
CA ALA A 19 19.93 41.80 16.93
C ALA A 19 19.98 40.29 16.74
N GLY A 20 21.14 39.66 16.99
CA GLY A 20 21.31 38.20 16.95
C GLY A 20 20.46 37.49 18.01
N ILE A 21 20.43 37.99 19.24
CA ILE A 21 19.56 37.47 20.32
C ILE A 21 18.09 37.66 19.95
N GLY A 22 17.71 38.85 19.46
CA GLY A 22 16.35 39.17 19.05
C GLY A 22 15.81 38.23 17.97
N GLN A 23 16.65 37.86 16.98
CA GLN A 23 16.30 36.85 15.96
C GLN A 23 15.99 35.47 16.54
N LYS A 24 16.61 35.09 17.64
CA LYS A 24 16.43 33.80 18.28
C LYS A 24 15.32 33.77 19.34
N THR A 25 14.83 34.93 19.72
CA THR A 25 13.82 35.06 20.78
C THR A 25 12.56 35.80 20.31
N ILE A 26 12.64 37.13 20.17
CA ILE A 26 11.47 38.00 19.90
C ILE A 26 11.01 37.88 18.43
N TRP A 27 11.96 37.73 17.51
CA TRP A 27 11.69 37.64 16.07
C TRP A 27 11.82 36.21 15.54
N ALA A 28 11.91 35.21 16.43
CA ALA A 28 11.91 33.80 16.01
C ALA A 28 10.58 33.48 15.34
N PRO A 29 10.60 32.80 14.17
CA PRO A 29 9.36 32.32 13.56
C PRO A 29 8.62 31.37 14.49
N SER A 30 7.28 31.37 14.44
CA SER A 30 6.47 30.39 15.16
C SER A 30 6.83 28.95 14.71
N GLU A 31 6.79 27.99 15.62
CA GLU A 31 7.09 26.58 15.34
C GLU A 31 6.13 25.95 14.33
N THR A 32 4.93 26.50 14.23
CA THR A 32 3.87 26.04 13.33
C THR A 32 3.17 27.22 12.68
N PHE A 33 2.57 26.95 11.53
CA PHE A 33 1.60 27.87 10.92
C PHE A 33 0.34 27.09 10.54
N THR A 34 -0.81 27.76 10.52
CA THR A 34 -2.11 27.17 10.17
C THR A 34 -2.66 27.88 8.94
N ALA A 35 -3.02 27.09 7.93
CA ALA A 35 -3.70 27.54 6.72
C ALA A 35 -5.11 26.96 6.68
N SER A 36 -6.11 27.77 6.30
CA SER A 36 -7.51 27.37 6.23
C SER A 36 -8.03 27.39 4.81
N ALA A 37 -8.97 26.52 4.49
CA ALA A 37 -9.65 26.52 3.20
C ALA A 37 -10.46 27.83 3.03
N PRO A 38 -10.55 28.39 1.81
CA PRO A 38 -11.38 29.54 1.52
C PRO A 38 -12.84 29.26 1.85
N SER A 39 -13.52 30.19 2.50
CA SER A 39 -14.94 30.05 2.89
C SER A 39 -15.91 30.05 1.70
N ASP A 40 -15.44 30.53 0.54
CA ASP A 40 -16.16 30.59 -0.74
C ASP A 40 -15.82 29.43 -1.68
N ALA A 41 -15.12 28.40 -1.19
CA ALA A 41 -14.85 27.20 -1.97
C ALA A 41 -16.14 26.56 -2.51
N ALA A 42 -16.12 26.12 -3.77
CA ALA A 42 -17.26 25.47 -4.40
C ALA A 42 -17.70 24.24 -3.61
N LYS A 43 -19.01 24.02 -3.52
CA LYS A 43 -19.54 22.82 -2.86
C LYS A 43 -19.42 21.61 -3.81
N ALA A 44 -18.81 20.55 -3.33
CA ALA A 44 -18.65 19.29 -4.05
C ALA A 44 -18.88 18.10 -3.11
N PRO A 45 -19.35 16.95 -3.61
CA PRO A 45 -19.57 15.77 -2.78
C PRO A 45 -18.29 15.18 -2.18
N LEU A 46 -17.13 15.49 -2.77
CA LEU A 46 -15.83 14.99 -2.36
C LEU A 46 -14.81 16.13 -2.21
N THR A 47 -13.92 16.00 -1.23
CA THR A 47 -12.72 16.85 -1.12
C THR A 47 -11.50 15.96 -0.97
N VAL A 48 -10.51 16.12 -1.86
CA VAL A 48 -9.23 15.40 -1.85
C VAL A 48 -8.16 16.31 -1.27
N ILE A 49 -7.32 15.79 -0.39
CA ILE A 49 -6.12 16.47 0.09
C ILE A 49 -4.92 15.77 -0.55
N ASP A 50 -4.23 16.51 -1.44
CA ASP A 50 -3.12 15.97 -2.23
C ASP A 50 -1.93 15.61 -1.32
N GLN A 51 -1.31 14.48 -1.59
CA GLN A 51 -0.09 14.03 -0.94
C GLN A 51 1.04 15.08 -0.92
N LYS A 52 1.12 15.94 -1.92
CA LYS A 52 2.13 17.01 -2.03
C LYS A 52 2.15 17.90 -0.80
N LEU A 53 0.99 18.13 -0.17
CA LEU A 53 0.89 18.90 1.08
C LEU A 53 1.66 18.25 2.22
N ARG A 54 1.73 16.93 2.24
CA ARG A 54 2.46 16.16 3.26
C ARG A 54 3.96 16.29 3.10
N THR A 55 4.44 16.34 1.85
CA THR A 55 5.88 16.36 1.51
C THR A 55 6.48 17.75 1.45
N GLN A 56 5.66 18.80 1.30
CA GLN A 56 6.13 20.20 1.27
C GLN A 56 6.80 20.65 2.56
N GLN A 57 6.38 20.12 3.70
CA GLN A 57 6.92 20.46 5.02
C GLN A 57 7.28 19.17 5.76
N GLY A 58 8.49 19.09 6.31
CA GLY A 58 8.89 17.97 7.16
C GLY A 58 8.08 17.94 8.48
N GLY A 59 7.76 16.75 8.99
CA GLY A 59 7.07 16.58 10.27
C GLY A 59 5.59 16.19 10.16
N THR A 60 4.87 16.17 11.26
CA THR A 60 3.45 15.78 11.32
C THR A 60 2.56 16.98 10.96
N VAL A 61 1.61 16.79 10.04
CA VAL A 61 0.58 17.78 9.69
C VAL A 61 -0.67 17.47 10.50
N LYS A 62 -1.20 18.46 11.21
CA LYS A 62 -2.49 18.34 11.91
C LYS A 62 -3.59 18.92 11.05
N ILE A 63 -4.65 18.15 10.86
CA ILE A 63 -5.80 18.54 10.04
C ILE A 63 -7.00 18.64 10.99
N ASN A 64 -7.68 19.78 10.96
CA ASN A 64 -8.97 19.97 11.62
C ASN A 64 -10.03 20.18 10.54
N VAL A 65 -11.11 19.41 10.64
CA VAL A 65 -12.24 19.44 9.71
C VAL A 65 -13.50 19.70 10.52
N GLU A 66 -14.27 20.71 10.13
CA GLU A 66 -15.59 20.99 10.70
C GLU A 66 -16.64 20.81 9.62
N GLY A 67 -17.74 20.16 9.95
CA GLY A 67 -18.82 19.88 9.03
C GLY A 67 -20.15 19.61 9.72
N ASP A 68 -21.22 19.80 9.01
CA ASP A 68 -22.56 19.48 9.50
C ASP A 68 -22.84 17.97 9.36
N GLY A 69 -23.09 17.30 10.49
CA GLY A 69 -23.45 15.88 10.51
C GLY A 69 -22.26 14.93 10.41
N ASN A 70 -22.52 13.73 9.90
CA ASN A 70 -21.53 12.67 9.81
C ASN A 70 -20.72 12.76 8.52
N PHE A 71 -19.42 12.58 8.63
CA PHE A 71 -18.52 12.52 7.50
C PHE A 71 -17.38 11.53 7.74
N LEU A 72 -16.68 11.17 6.67
CA LEU A 72 -15.59 10.23 6.63
C LEU A 72 -14.33 10.92 6.09
N LEU A 73 -13.20 10.67 6.74
CA LEU A 73 -11.87 10.88 6.18
C LEU A 73 -11.27 9.52 5.84
N ALA A 74 -10.98 9.30 4.56
CA ALA A 74 -10.37 8.10 4.05
C ALA A 74 -8.92 8.36 3.64
N VAL A 75 -8.02 7.44 3.98
CA VAL A 75 -6.61 7.44 3.55
C VAL A 75 -6.43 6.40 2.47
N GLY A 76 -5.93 6.80 1.32
CA GLY A 76 -5.69 5.91 0.18
C GLY A 76 -4.46 6.30 -0.61
N ARG A 77 -4.03 5.42 -1.51
CA ARG A 77 -2.99 5.77 -2.49
C ARG A 77 -3.54 6.83 -3.43
N PRO A 78 -2.71 7.75 -3.95
CA PRO A 78 -3.19 8.80 -4.86
C PRO A 78 -3.95 8.26 -6.07
N ASP A 79 -3.42 7.19 -6.68
CA ASP A 79 -4.04 6.55 -7.85
C ASP A 79 -5.39 5.92 -7.50
N ASP A 80 -5.49 5.29 -6.32
CA ASP A 80 -6.72 4.66 -5.83
C ASP A 80 -7.78 5.74 -5.52
N VAL A 81 -7.38 6.83 -4.85
CA VAL A 81 -8.26 7.98 -4.58
C VAL A 81 -8.73 8.60 -5.90
N ALA A 82 -7.82 8.86 -6.85
CA ALA A 82 -8.16 9.43 -8.15
C ALA A 82 -9.12 8.53 -8.94
N ALA A 83 -8.86 7.22 -8.97
CA ALA A 83 -9.72 6.27 -9.65
C ALA A 83 -11.11 6.14 -8.99
N TRP A 84 -11.17 6.20 -7.64
CA TRP A 84 -12.42 6.18 -6.90
C TRP A 84 -13.25 7.45 -7.13
N VAL A 85 -12.61 8.63 -7.10
CA VAL A 85 -13.22 9.92 -7.42
C VAL A 85 -13.77 9.91 -8.85
N GLY A 86 -12.99 9.42 -9.81
CA GLY A 86 -13.41 9.24 -11.20
C GLY A 86 -13.95 10.55 -11.80
N LYS A 87 -15.22 10.51 -12.26
CA LYS A 87 -15.90 11.66 -12.89
C LYS A 87 -16.71 12.51 -11.91
N THR A 88 -16.66 12.23 -10.61
CA THR A 88 -17.44 12.98 -9.61
C THR A 88 -16.87 14.38 -9.41
N ALA A 89 -17.73 15.38 -9.27
CA ALA A 89 -17.32 16.74 -8.90
C ALA A 89 -16.57 16.71 -7.55
N HIS A 90 -15.43 17.38 -7.48
CA HIS A 90 -14.61 17.37 -6.27
C HIS A 90 -13.76 18.62 -6.13
N ASN A 91 -13.38 18.90 -4.89
CA ASN A 91 -12.36 19.88 -4.58
C ASN A 91 -11.04 19.17 -4.29
N THR A 92 -9.92 19.75 -4.72
CA THR A 92 -8.58 19.25 -4.40
C THR A 92 -7.79 20.33 -3.68
N VAL A 93 -7.34 20.04 -2.47
CA VAL A 93 -6.41 20.89 -1.72
C VAL A 93 -5.00 20.55 -2.20
N THR A 94 -4.40 21.47 -2.99
CA THR A 94 -3.14 21.21 -3.71
C THR A 94 -1.93 21.90 -3.10
N GLY A 95 -2.13 22.92 -2.22
CA GLY A 95 -1.03 23.72 -1.69
C GLY A 95 -1.43 24.64 -0.56
N VAL A 96 -0.47 25.49 -0.21
CA VAL A 96 -0.63 26.59 0.75
C VAL A 96 -0.27 27.89 0.06
N SER A 97 -1.00 28.98 0.35
CA SER A 97 -0.72 30.32 -0.17
C SER A 97 0.69 30.78 0.21
N GLU A 98 1.23 31.74 -0.54
CA GLU A 98 2.55 32.34 -0.24
C GLU A 98 2.60 32.95 1.17
N LYS A 99 1.48 33.46 1.67
CA LYS A 99 1.37 34.04 3.02
C LYS A 99 1.21 33.00 4.12
N LYS A 100 1.07 31.72 3.77
CA LYS A 100 0.87 30.60 4.69
C LYS A 100 -0.40 30.69 5.55
N ASP A 101 -1.40 31.45 5.13
CA ASP A 101 -2.66 31.68 5.85
C ASP A 101 -3.86 30.96 5.21
N ALA A 102 -3.78 30.61 3.93
CA ALA A 102 -4.86 29.96 3.20
C ALA A 102 -4.38 28.69 2.48
N LEU A 103 -5.25 27.70 2.39
CA LEU A 103 -5.08 26.52 1.53
C LEU A 103 -5.44 26.88 0.09
N VAL A 104 -4.72 26.32 -0.86
CA VAL A 104 -5.04 26.41 -2.28
C VAL A 104 -5.99 25.28 -2.60
N VAL A 105 -7.21 25.61 -3.04
CA VAL A 105 -8.27 24.65 -3.37
C VAL A 105 -8.62 24.81 -4.84
N GLU A 106 -8.53 23.72 -5.58
CA GLU A 106 -8.92 23.61 -6.98
C GLU A 106 -10.24 22.85 -7.08
N HIS A 107 -11.19 23.34 -7.87
CA HIS A 107 -12.47 22.68 -8.11
C HIS A 107 -12.47 22.00 -9.48
N ALA A 108 -12.96 20.78 -9.51
CA ALA A 108 -13.23 20.05 -10.75
C ALA A 108 -14.72 19.75 -10.85
N ASP A 109 -15.34 20.19 -11.95
CA ASP A 109 -16.71 19.89 -12.27
C ASP A 109 -16.90 18.41 -12.62
N GLY A 110 -18.08 17.86 -12.35
CA GLY A 110 -18.38 16.46 -12.64
C GLY A 110 -19.77 16.02 -12.15
N ASP A 111 -19.92 14.71 -11.94
CA ASP A 111 -21.15 14.13 -11.41
C ASP A 111 -21.45 14.70 -10.02
N ALA A 112 -22.70 15.10 -9.80
CA ALA A 112 -23.14 15.74 -8.56
C ALA A 112 -23.12 14.81 -7.34
N THR A 113 -23.06 13.49 -7.55
CA THR A 113 -23.08 12.47 -6.49
C THR A 113 -22.05 11.39 -6.75
N ALA A 114 -21.59 10.73 -5.68
CA ALA A 114 -20.76 9.54 -5.69
C ALA A 114 -21.43 8.41 -4.90
N PRO A 115 -21.04 7.14 -5.09
CA PRO A 115 -21.36 6.08 -4.15
C PRO A 115 -20.84 6.41 -2.74
N ASN A 116 -21.45 5.80 -1.71
CA ASN A 116 -20.94 5.96 -0.35
C ASN A 116 -19.51 5.38 -0.25
N PRO A 117 -18.50 6.16 0.15
CA PRO A 117 -17.12 5.67 0.26
C PRO A 117 -16.88 4.78 1.47
N ALA A 118 -17.81 4.74 2.43
CA ALA A 118 -17.66 3.91 3.61
C ALA A 118 -17.57 2.42 3.24
N GLY A 119 -16.60 1.74 3.82
CA GLY A 119 -16.40 0.30 3.59
C GLY A 119 -15.70 -0.08 2.28
N SER A 120 -15.17 0.87 1.51
CA SER A 120 -14.35 0.55 0.34
C SER A 120 -13.02 -0.09 0.75
N ASP A 121 -12.64 -1.13 0.01
CA ASP A 121 -11.40 -1.87 0.23
C ASP A 121 -10.14 -1.07 -0.14
N LEU A 122 -10.28 0.00 -0.92
CA LEU A 122 -9.16 0.86 -1.31
C LEU A 122 -8.56 1.63 -0.12
N TRP A 123 -9.34 1.86 0.92
CA TRP A 123 -8.88 2.66 2.05
C TRP A 123 -7.95 1.88 2.97
N VAL A 124 -6.76 2.43 3.20
CA VAL A 124 -5.81 1.92 4.20
C VAL A 124 -6.34 2.13 5.61
N SER A 125 -6.88 3.31 5.86
CA SER A 125 -7.60 3.64 7.09
C SER A 125 -8.73 4.61 6.81
N THR A 126 -9.70 4.63 7.72
CA THR A 126 -10.84 5.55 7.68
C THR A 126 -11.12 6.07 9.09
N GLU A 127 -11.42 7.36 9.19
CA GLU A 127 -11.87 8.01 10.41
C GLU A 127 -13.25 8.61 10.17
N SER A 128 -14.23 8.24 10.99
CA SER A 128 -15.59 8.79 10.93
C SER A 128 -15.81 9.75 12.09
N ALA A 129 -16.41 10.90 11.81
CA ALA A 129 -16.71 11.90 12.81
C ALA A 129 -18.08 12.52 12.58
N SER A 130 -18.60 13.18 13.62
CA SER A 130 -19.82 13.98 13.58
C SER A 130 -19.49 15.38 14.08
N GLY A 131 -19.64 16.36 13.22
CA GLY A 131 -19.37 17.77 13.54
C GLY A 131 -17.91 18.18 13.39
N GLU A 132 -16.97 17.57 14.12
CA GLU A 132 -15.56 17.93 14.12
C GLU A 132 -14.66 16.69 14.07
N LEU A 133 -13.55 16.78 13.33
CA LEU A 133 -12.49 15.78 13.26
C LEU A 133 -11.13 16.45 13.40
N GLN A 134 -10.33 15.97 14.35
CA GLN A 134 -8.91 16.31 14.46
C GLN A 134 -8.07 15.11 14.06
N TYR A 135 -7.34 15.23 12.96
CA TYR A 135 -6.53 14.17 12.40
C TYR A 135 -5.05 14.53 12.36
N SER A 136 -4.19 13.66 12.87
CA SER A 136 -2.74 13.80 12.76
C SER A 136 -2.24 12.98 11.58
N TRP A 137 -1.88 13.66 10.50
CA TRP A 137 -1.45 12.99 9.28
C TRP A 137 -0.01 12.48 9.42
N THR A 138 0.10 11.23 9.78
CA THR A 138 1.36 10.48 9.81
C THR A 138 1.19 9.32 8.82
N PRO A 139 1.64 9.47 7.58
CA PRO A 139 1.49 8.40 6.59
C PRO A 139 2.25 7.15 7.04
N PRO A 140 1.80 5.96 6.62
CA PRO A 140 2.61 4.74 6.72
C PRO A 140 3.99 4.97 6.12
N ALA A 141 5.00 4.24 6.63
CA ALA A 141 6.40 4.43 6.23
C ALA A 141 6.61 4.23 4.71
N ASP A 142 5.77 3.40 4.08
CA ASP A 142 5.91 3.03 2.68
C ASP A 142 4.81 3.69 1.81
N GLY A 143 5.23 4.60 0.95
CA GLY A 143 4.40 5.12 -0.14
C GLY A 143 3.88 6.55 0.03
N GLU A 144 3.23 6.97 -1.02
CA GLU A 144 2.55 8.25 -1.15
C GLU A 144 1.08 8.08 -0.80
N TRP A 145 0.52 9.01 -0.03
CA TRP A 145 -0.83 8.90 0.52
C TRP A 145 -1.60 10.20 0.31
N SER A 146 -2.80 10.09 -0.22
CA SER A 146 -3.80 11.15 -0.30
C SER A 146 -4.94 10.90 0.68
N LEU A 147 -5.61 11.96 1.08
CA LEU A 147 -6.80 11.86 1.92
C LEU A 147 -8.02 12.26 1.11
N MET A 148 -9.16 11.67 1.42
CA MET A 148 -10.44 12.03 0.84
C MET A 148 -11.47 12.24 1.94
N LEU A 149 -12.14 13.38 1.91
CA LEU A 149 -13.28 13.72 2.76
C LEU A 149 -14.57 13.55 1.97
N ALA A 150 -15.55 12.92 2.59
CA ALA A 150 -16.89 12.77 2.05
C ALA A 150 -17.91 12.62 3.18
N THR A 151 -19.16 12.89 2.90
CA THR A 151 -20.29 12.45 3.70
C THR A 151 -20.70 11.03 3.26
N ASP A 152 -21.87 10.86 2.72
CA ASP A 152 -22.36 9.62 2.11
C ASP A 152 -22.18 9.60 0.57
N GLY A 153 -21.56 10.63 0.01
CA GLY A 153 -21.39 10.84 -1.43
C GLY A 153 -22.54 11.57 -2.11
N THR A 154 -23.66 11.80 -1.43
CA THR A 154 -24.81 12.53 -1.98
C THR A 154 -24.90 13.98 -1.49
N GLN A 155 -24.32 14.27 -0.33
CA GLN A 155 -24.23 15.59 0.27
C GLN A 155 -22.82 16.17 0.05
N PRO A 156 -22.66 17.49 0.07
CA PRO A 156 -21.35 18.11 -0.01
C PRO A 156 -20.41 17.64 1.11
N ALA A 157 -19.16 17.39 0.76
CA ALA A 157 -18.12 17.14 1.74
C ALA A 157 -17.88 18.37 2.62
N PRO A 158 -17.37 18.22 3.87
CA PRO A 158 -16.97 19.33 4.70
C PRO A 158 -15.99 20.25 3.96
N SER A 159 -16.26 21.57 4.01
CA SER A 159 -15.42 22.60 3.38
C SER A 159 -14.59 23.41 4.39
N ALA A 160 -14.97 23.40 5.67
CA ALA A 160 -14.21 24.06 6.72
C ALA A 160 -13.03 23.19 7.14
N ILE A 161 -11.93 23.32 6.42
CA ILE A 161 -10.69 22.54 6.62
C ILE A 161 -9.59 23.50 7.04
N SER A 162 -8.90 23.20 8.12
CA SER A 162 -7.67 23.88 8.52
C SER A 162 -6.55 22.88 8.72
N MET A 163 -5.34 23.26 8.27
CA MET A 163 -4.17 22.41 8.34
C MET A 163 -3.04 23.16 9.04
N THR A 164 -2.48 22.56 10.09
CA THR A 164 -1.36 23.10 10.84
C THR A 164 -0.09 22.35 10.45
N PHE A 165 0.86 23.07 9.91
CA PHE A 165 2.12 22.57 9.40
C PHE A 165 3.27 22.95 10.33
N PRO A 166 4.31 22.11 10.45
CA PRO A 166 5.58 22.54 11.04
C PRO A 166 6.18 23.69 10.21
N ASN A 167 6.77 24.65 10.88
CA ASN A 167 7.42 25.79 10.22
C ASN A 167 8.94 25.71 10.38
N ASP A 168 9.67 26.24 9.41
CA ASP A 168 11.11 26.39 9.54
C ASP A 168 11.42 27.50 10.55
N THR A 169 11.95 27.11 11.69
CA THR A 169 12.40 28.01 12.76
C THR A 169 13.87 28.36 12.64
N SER A 170 14.53 28.02 11.55
CA SER A 170 15.94 28.33 11.36
C SER A 170 16.18 29.82 11.32
N THR A 171 17.13 30.27 12.11
CA THR A 171 17.59 31.65 12.16
C THR A 171 19.08 31.72 11.81
N PRO A 172 19.43 31.56 10.51
CA PRO A 172 20.82 31.34 10.09
C PRO A 172 21.76 32.50 10.44
N TRP A 173 21.23 33.72 10.55
CA TRP A 173 22.02 34.90 10.88
C TRP A 173 22.13 35.19 12.39
N ALA A 174 21.36 34.52 13.25
CA ALA A 174 21.37 34.78 14.70
C ALA A 174 22.75 34.50 15.32
N VAL A 175 23.33 33.31 15.03
CA VAL A 175 24.64 32.92 15.58
C VAL A 175 25.77 33.78 15.00
N PRO A 176 25.87 34.01 13.68
CA PRO A 176 26.86 34.93 13.12
C PRO A 176 26.79 36.35 13.71
N LEU A 177 25.60 36.93 13.86
CA LEU A 177 25.43 38.23 14.46
C LEU A 177 25.86 38.28 15.93
N MET A 178 25.54 37.23 16.71
CA MET A 178 25.99 37.15 18.11
C MET A 178 27.51 37.07 18.22
N VAL A 179 28.15 36.26 17.35
CA VAL A 179 29.61 36.09 17.33
C VAL A 179 30.29 37.41 16.89
N ILE A 180 29.84 38.02 15.81
CA ILE A 180 30.37 39.29 15.31
C ILE A 180 30.18 40.40 16.37
N GLY A 181 29.00 40.50 16.97
CA GLY A 181 28.71 41.43 18.03
C GLY A 181 29.63 41.27 19.24
N GLY A 182 29.84 40.03 19.68
CA GLY A 182 30.78 39.70 20.76
C GLY A 182 32.22 40.11 20.45
N LEU A 183 32.69 39.80 19.23
CA LEU A 183 34.04 40.18 18.78
C LEU A 183 34.23 41.69 18.71
N LEU A 184 33.24 42.44 18.23
CA LEU A 184 33.27 43.93 18.19
C LEU A 184 33.34 44.55 19.59
N ILE A 185 32.57 44.00 20.55
CA ILE A 185 32.63 44.42 21.96
C ILE A 185 34.02 44.18 22.53
N LEU A 186 34.58 42.96 22.34
CA LEU A 186 35.92 42.62 22.83
C LEU A 186 37.00 43.54 22.21
N ALA A 187 36.93 43.78 20.90
CA ALA A 187 37.82 44.67 20.20
C ALA A 187 37.73 46.14 20.74
N GLY A 188 36.51 46.62 20.98
CA GLY A 188 36.28 47.93 21.58
C GLY A 188 36.80 48.07 23.00
N ILE A 189 36.62 47.04 23.83
CA ILE A 189 37.20 46.97 25.19
C ILE A 189 38.71 46.95 25.14
N ALA A 190 39.31 46.09 24.30
CA ALA A 190 40.76 46.03 24.13
C ALA A 190 41.34 47.38 23.69
N LEU A 191 40.70 48.07 22.75
CA LEU A 191 41.10 49.39 22.27
C LEU A 191 40.97 50.47 23.38
N SER A 192 39.97 50.38 24.24
CA SER A 192 39.79 51.25 25.41
C SER A 192 40.92 51.06 26.41
N ILE A 193 41.30 49.83 26.76
CA ILE A 193 42.37 49.50 27.68
C ILE A 193 43.72 49.97 27.14
N LEU A 194 44.01 49.74 25.85
CA LEU A 194 45.19 50.22 25.19
C LEU A 194 45.29 51.78 25.15
N SER A 195 44.13 52.43 25.04
CA SER A 195 44.04 53.90 25.06
C SER A 195 44.28 54.49 26.47
N ALA A 196 43.82 53.80 27.53
CA ALA A 196 44.06 54.15 28.92
C ALA A 196 45.52 54.01 29.33
N ARG A 197 46.14 52.84 28.98
CA ARG A 197 47.55 52.61 29.25
C ARG A 197 48.51 53.60 28.59
N LYS A 198 48.12 54.22 27.47
CA LYS A 198 48.92 55.26 26.81
C LYS A 198 48.77 56.66 27.44
N ARG A 199 47.72 56.91 28.23
CA ARG A 199 47.52 58.14 29.00
C ARG A 199 48.33 58.17 30.28
N ASP A 200 48.55 57.00 30.92
CA ASP A 200 49.31 56.89 32.15
C ASP A 200 50.85 56.88 31.91
N GLY A 201 51.29 56.85 30.63
CA GLY A 201 52.68 56.93 30.23
C GLY A 201 53.19 58.35 29.87
N GLU A 202 52.33 59.41 29.88
CA GLU A 202 52.68 60.73 29.40
C GLU A 202 52.39 61.89 30.47
N GLY A 203 52.66 61.56 31.74
CA GLY A 203 52.58 62.53 32.83
C GLY A 203 53.42 62.14 34.02
N ASP A 204 54.65 62.57 34.11
CA ASP A 204 55.33 63.27 35.14
C ASP A 204 56.81 63.01 35.20
N GLY A 205 57.58 63.94 34.68
CA GLY A 205 58.89 64.19 35.15
C GLY A 205 58.83 65.43 36.02
N GLN A 206 58.88 65.28 37.34
CA GLN A 206 59.55 66.22 38.20
C GLN A 206 59.54 65.76 39.66
N GLY A 207 60.66 65.41 40.15
CA GLY A 207 61.40 65.93 41.33
C GLY A 207 60.92 65.60 42.72
N SER A 208 61.62 64.79 43.32
CA SER A 208 62.49 65.07 44.47
C SER A 208 62.29 64.15 45.69
N PRO A 209 63.26 64.00 46.55
CA PRO A 209 63.68 62.74 47.11
C PRO A 209 63.43 62.64 48.61
N PHE A 210 63.39 61.48 49.16
CA PHE A 210 63.85 61.15 50.51
C PHE A 210 63.65 59.67 50.81
N ALA A 211 64.74 59.02 50.78
CA ALA A 211 65.42 58.27 51.81
C ALA A 211 64.83 56.92 52.23
N ARG A 212 65.47 55.85 51.80
CA ARG A 212 66.29 54.93 52.57
C ARG A 212 65.71 54.15 53.71
N ARG A 213 66.02 52.86 53.57
CA ARG A 213 66.14 51.82 54.63
C ARG A 213 64.85 51.13 55.02
N ALA A 214 64.78 49.82 54.98
CA ALA A 214 65.68 48.83 55.47
C ALA A 214 65.45 47.47 54.87
N ARG A 215 66.55 46.83 54.70
CA ARG A 215 66.87 45.46 54.40
C ARG A 215 66.42 44.50 55.50
N ALA A 216 66.06 43.34 55.16
CA ALA A 216 66.52 42.09 55.69
C ALA A 216 65.49 41.05 56.05
N LYS A 217 65.69 39.92 55.41
CA LYS A 217 65.84 38.62 56.05
C LYS A 217 64.54 37.97 56.53
N ALA A 218 64.22 36.82 56.26
CA ALA A 218 64.85 35.55 56.04
C ALA A 218 63.77 34.46 55.99
N GLU A 219 63.98 33.52 55.14
CA GLU A 219 63.90 32.08 55.33
C GLU A 219 62.71 31.40 56.01
N SER A 220 62.16 30.50 55.22
CA SER A 220 62.02 29.07 55.58
C SER A 220 60.99 28.66 56.60
N LYS A 221 60.04 27.91 56.20
CA LYS A 221 59.84 26.48 56.44
C LYS A 221 58.40 26.05 56.20
N SER A 222 58.28 25.05 55.38
CA SER A 222 57.43 23.87 55.44
C SER A 222 56.26 23.79 56.43
N GLY A 223 55.15 23.33 55.99
CA GLY A 223 54.16 22.70 56.89
C GLY A 223 52.75 22.55 56.27
N ARG A 224 52.51 21.42 55.87
CA ARG A 224 51.27 20.68 55.60
C ARG A 224 49.94 21.13 56.23
N LEU A 225 48.92 20.79 55.47
CA LEU A 225 47.55 20.37 55.79
C LEU A 225 46.49 21.45 56.04
N GLY A 226 45.40 21.25 55.32
CA GLY A 226 44.08 21.60 55.79
C GLY A 226 43.10 22.11 54.73
N MET A 227 42.35 21.17 54.23
CA MET A 227 41.09 21.29 53.51
C MET A 227 40.17 22.43 53.97
N VAL A 228 39.47 23.07 53.07
CA VAL A 228 38.00 23.16 52.93
C VAL A 228 37.60 24.37 52.05
N SER A 229 36.91 24.01 51.00
CA SER A 229 35.80 24.64 50.25
C SER A 229 35.67 26.17 50.07
N GLY A 230 35.45 26.57 48.85
CA GLY A 230 34.91 27.87 48.49
C GLY A 230 35.06 28.10 46.96
N GLY A 231 34.00 27.84 46.23
CA GLY A 231 34.00 27.88 44.76
C GLY A 231 34.25 29.26 44.15
N MET A 232 35.02 29.28 43.10
CA MET A 232 34.98 30.35 42.09
C MET A 232 35.07 29.69 40.72
N VAL A 233 34.03 29.92 39.95
CA VAL A 233 33.89 29.49 38.55
C VAL A 233 34.89 30.27 37.70
N THR A 234 35.91 29.63 37.23
CA THR A 234 36.77 30.15 36.13
C THR A 234 36.33 29.49 34.83
N ALA A 235 35.64 30.27 33.99
CA ALA A 235 35.31 29.89 32.63
C ALA A 235 36.60 29.87 31.79
N ALA A 236 37.04 28.66 31.45
CA ALA A 236 38.09 28.44 30.47
C ALA A 236 37.45 28.54 29.06
N VAL A 237 37.82 29.59 28.33
CA VAL A 237 37.56 29.72 26.89
C VAL A 237 38.56 28.90 26.15
N THR A 238 38.13 27.75 25.65
CA THR A 238 38.93 26.95 24.70
C THR A 238 38.77 27.55 23.31
N ALA A 239 39.84 28.17 22.81
CA ALA A 239 39.94 28.62 21.42
C ALA A 239 40.16 27.40 20.53
N VAL A 240 39.20 27.06 19.69
CA VAL A 240 39.38 26.11 18.58
C VAL A 240 39.96 26.88 17.41
N VAL A 241 41.23 26.63 17.12
CA VAL A 241 41.93 27.05 15.90
C VAL A 241 41.49 26.11 14.77
N VAL A 242 40.68 26.61 13.84
CA VAL A 242 40.45 25.95 12.56
C VAL A 242 41.54 26.39 11.60
N ALA A 243 42.44 25.46 11.29
CA ALA A 243 43.48 25.65 10.27
C ALA A 243 42.84 25.71 8.88
N GLY A 244 43.01 26.83 8.22
CA GLY A 244 42.65 27.01 6.82
C GLY A 244 43.64 26.27 5.92
N THR A 245 43.11 25.45 5.02
CA THR A 245 43.87 24.90 3.90
C THR A 245 43.58 25.69 2.64
N GLY A 246 44.68 26.02 1.98
CA GLY A 246 44.88 26.99 0.92
C GLY A 246 44.03 26.78 -0.34
N LEU A 247 43.72 27.91 -0.91
CA LEU A 247 43.30 28.09 -2.29
C LEU A 247 44.54 27.98 -3.21
N ALA A 248 44.59 26.94 -4.01
CA ALA A 248 45.42 26.88 -5.21
C ALA A 248 44.54 27.25 -6.40
N ALA A 249 44.81 28.39 -6.98
CA ALA A 249 44.28 28.79 -8.28
C ALA A 249 44.93 27.93 -9.37
N ASN A 250 44.14 27.18 -10.14
CA ASN A 250 44.60 26.61 -11.40
C ASN A 250 43.75 27.14 -12.55
N ALA A 251 44.49 27.64 -13.54
CA ALA A 251 44.01 28.27 -14.75
C ALA A 251 43.11 27.33 -15.60
N ALA A 252 42.14 27.94 -16.22
CA ALA A 252 41.25 27.34 -17.18
C ALA A 252 41.97 26.81 -18.42
N THR A 253 41.76 25.52 -18.70
CA THR A 253 41.81 24.97 -20.05
C THR A 253 40.47 24.36 -20.35
N SER A 254 39.77 24.89 -21.36
CA SER A 254 38.53 24.33 -21.90
C SER A 254 38.77 22.92 -22.41
N PRO A 255 37.99 21.93 -21.97
CA PRO A 255 37.88 20.66 -22.67
C PRO A 255 36.80 20.70 -23.74
N ALA A 256 37.06 20.02 -24.85
CA ALA A 256 36.14 19.75 -25.95
C ALA A 256 34.87 19.02 -25.49
N PRO A 257 33.75 19.09 -26.26
CA PRO A 257 32.49 18.48 -25.84
C PRO A 257 32.63 16.95 -25.77
N ALA A 258 32.36 16.42 -24.58
CA ALA A 258 32.24 14.99 -24.37
C ALA A 258 30.93 14.47 -25.03
N PRO A 259 30.92 13.21 -25.52
CA PRO A 259 29.74 12.62 -26.10
C PRO A 259 28.62 12.52 -25.04
N THR A 260 27.42 12.86 -25.45
CA THR A 260 26.19 12.80 -24.67
C THR A 260 26.07 11.40 -24.05
N ALA A 261 26.32 11.30 -22.75
CA ALA A 261 25.94 10.11 -21.98
C ALA A 261 24.43 10.01 -22.05
N GLY A 262 23.94 8.89 -22.56
CA GLY A 262 22.53 8.56 -22.53
C GLY A 262 22.00 8.74 -21.10
N ALA A 263 20.83 9.35 -20.99
CA ALA A 263 20.13 9.52 -19.74
C ALA A 263 20.11 8.15 -19.03
N ALA A 264 20.81 8.04 -17.92
CA ALA A 264 20.68 6.89 -17.03
C ALA A 264 19.22 6.87 -16.60
N THR A 265 18.48 5.89 -17.08
CA THR A 265 17.15 5.57 -16.56
C THR A 265 17.30 5.40 -15.05
N ALA A 266 16.63 6.25 -14.28
CA ALA A 266 16.54 6.07 -12.83
C ALA A 266 16.11 4.61 -12.57
N PRO A 267 16.66 3.92 -11.56
CA PRO A 267 16.22 2.58 -11.24
C PRO A 267 14.71 2.63 -11.01
N VAL A 268 13.96 1.89 -11.82
CA VAL A 268 12.52 1.72 -11.63
C VAL A 268 12.37 1.03 -10.29
N GLN A 269 11.92 1.76 -9.27
CA GLN A 269 11.56 1.15 -7.99
C GLN A 269 10.49 0.10 -8.30
N PRO A 270 10.62 -1.13 -7.76
CA PRO A 270 9.59 -2.14 -7.94
C PRO A 270 8.25 -1.56 -7.46
N ALA A 271 7.24 -1.65 -8.31
CA ALA A 271 5.93 -1.11 -8.00
C ALA A 271 5.40 -1.81 -6.74
N SER A 272 5.05 -1.03 -5.72
CA SER A 272 4.52 -1.57 -4.45
C SER A 272 3.22 -2.34 -4.69
N PRO A 273 2.95 -3.43 -3.92
CA PRO A 273 1.69 -4.17 -4.01
C PRO A 273 0.47 -3.25 -3.85
N VAL A 274 -0.62 -3.54 -4.55
CA VAL A 274 -1.84 -2.70 -4.52
C VAL A 274 -2.58 -2.73 -3.18
N LEU A 275 -2.34 -3.73 -2.35
CA LEU A 275 -2.89 -3.86 -1.00
C LEU A 275 -1.77 -3.99 0.02
N LEU A 276 -1.95 -3.37 1.17
CA LEU A 276 -1.15 -3.62 2.36
C LEU A 276 -1.65 -4.89 3.07
N ASP A 277 -0.78 -5.56 3.83
CA ASP A 277 -1.14 -6.77 4.59
C ASP A 277 -2.38 -6.58 5.48
N ALA A 278 -2.49 -5.44 6.16
CA ALA A 278 -3.63 -5.13 7.02
C ALA A 278 -4.95 -4.99 6.22
N GLN A 279 -4.91 -4.34 5.04
CA GLN A 279 -6.06 -4.26 4.14
C GLN A 279 -6.47 -5.65 3.68
N PHE A 280 -5.51 -6.45 3.21
CA PHE A 280 -5.76 -7.79 2.71
C PHE A 280 -6.40 -8.70 3.77
N ARG A 281 -5.89 -8.68 5.00
CA ARG A 281 -6.47 -9.44 6.13
C ARG A 281 -7.92 -9.02 6.42
N ARG A 282 -8.19 -7.71 6.45
CA ARG A 282 -9.54 -7.18 6.65
C ARG A 282 -10.49 -7.65 5.55
N ILE A 283 -10.06 -7.66 4.29
CA ILE A 283 -10.84 -8.18 3.15
C ILE A 283 -11.16 -9.66 3.34
N LEU A 284 -10.14 -10.48 3.68
CA LEU A 284 -10.33 -11.91 3.93
C LEU A 284 -11.30 -12.19 5.09
N GLU A 285 -11.24 -11.42 6.17
CA GLU A 285 -12.17 -11.54 7.30
C GLU A 285 -13.62 -11.23 6.86
N GLN A 286 -13.82 -10.19 6.06
CA GLN A 286 -15.14 -9.84 5.55
C GLN A 286 -15.67 -10.90 4.58
N VAL A 287 -14.83 -11.46 3.71
CA VAL A 287 -15.20 -12.56 2.81
C VAL A 287 -15.54 -13.82 3.61
N SER A 288 -14.72 -14.20 4.58
CA SER A 288 -14.98 -15.35 5.46
C SER A 288 -16.31 -15.18 6.22
N SER A 289 -16.55 -14.01 6.78
CA SER A 289 -17.81 -13.69 7.49
C SER A 289 -19.03 -13.77 6.59
N ALA A 290 -18.94 -13.23 5.38
CA ALA A 290 -20.04 -13.29 4.39
C ALA A 290 -20.34 -14.74 3.96
N THR A 291 -19.29 -15.54 3.70
CA THR A 291 -19.47 -16.96 3.35
C THR A 291 -20.05 -17.77 4.50
N ASP A 292 -19.60 -17.57 5.74
CA ASP A 292 -20.17 -18.23 6.92
C ASP A 292 -21.65 -17.87 7.13
N ALA A 293 -22.01 -16.59 6.92
CA ALA A 293 -23.39 -16.14 7.02
C ALA A 293 -24.29 -16.74 5.93
N GLY A 294 -23.79 -16.86 4.69
CA GLY A 294 -24.47 -17.50 3.56
C GLY A 294 -24.62 -19.00 3.76
N ASP A 295 -23.53 -19.70 4.13
CA ASP A 295 -23.49 -21.14 4.35
C ASP A 295 -24.40 -21.59 5.50
N GLY A 296 -24.40 -20.83 6.61
CA GLY A 296 -25.22 -21.10 7.79
C GLY A 296 -26.71 -20.91 7.52
N ALA A 297 -27.07 -19.89 6.74
CA ALA A 297 -28.45 -19.63 6.35
C ALA A 297 -28.91 -20.37 5.09
N LYS A 298 -27.99 -20.94 4.30
CA LYS A 298 -28.19 -21.43 2.93
C LYS A 298 -28.85 -20.35 2.04
N ASP A 299 -28.37 -19.12 2.15
CA ASP A 299 -28.93 -17.94 1.51
C ASP A 299 -27.87 -17.20 0.69
N ALA A 300 -28.01 -17.27 -0.64
CA ALA A 300 -27.11 -16.64 -1.58
C ALA A 300 -27.14 -15.10 -1.53
N ALA A 301 -28.22 -14.48 -1.06
CA ALA A 301 -28.29 -13.02 -0.93
C ALA A 301 -27.27 -12.48 0.06
N LYS A 302 -26.89 -13.26 1.09
CA LYS A 302 -25.85 -12.90 2.06
C LYS A 302 -24.42 -12.92 1.49
N LEU A 303 -24.26 -13.52 0.32
CA LEU A 303 -22.97 -13.62 -0.38
C LEU A 303 -22.68 -12.42 -1.30
N ALA A 304 -23.74 -11.71 -1.76
CA ALA A 304 -23.68 -10.78 -2.89
C ALA A 304 -22.60 -9.68 -2.79
N ASP A 305 -22.33 -9.21 -1.57
CA ASP A 305 -21.36 -8.12 -1.34
C ASP A 305 -19.91 -8.59 -1.44
N ARG A 306 -19.62 -9.85 -1.10
CA ARG A 306 -18.25 -10.37 -0.97
C ARG A 306 -17.93 -11.61 -1.78
N VAL A 307 -18.91 -12.19 -2.46
CA VAL A 307 -18.74 -13.37 -3.31
C VAL A 307 -19.30 -13.08 -4.70
N GLY A 308 -18.65 -13.55 -5.72
CA GLY A 308 -19.05 -13.38 -7.12
C GLY A 308 -18.59 -14.53 -8.00
N GLY A 309 -18.74 -14.38 -9.31
CA GLY A 309 -18.22 -15.33 -10.29
C GLY A 309 -18.66 -16.78 -10.06
N THR A 310 -17.73 -17.68 -10.29
CA THR A 310 -17.91 -19.14 -10.13
C THR A 310 -18.33 -19.54 -8.72
N GLU A 311 -17.73 -18.92 -7.71
CA GLU A 311 -18.00 -19.29 -6.31
C GLU A 311 -19.42 -18.95 -5.88
N LEU A 312 -19.95 -17.82 -6.31
CA LEU A 312 -21.36 -17.46 -6.04
C LEU A 312 -22.32 -18.45 -6.70
N GLU A 313 -22.09 -18.83 -7.95
CA GLU A 313 -22.91 -19.78 -8.68
C GLU A 313 -22.90 -21.16 -8.01
N VAL A 314 -21.70 -21.68 -7.72
CA VAL A 314 -21.55 -23.01 -7.10
C VAL A 314 -22.20 -23.05 -5.71
N ARG A 315 -22.00 -22.04 -4.85
CA ARG A 315 -22.65 -21.98 -3.52
C ARG A 315 -24.17 -21.85 -3.63
N THR A 316 -24.65 -21.03 -4.55
CA THR A 316 -26.11 -20.88 -4.77
C THR A 316 -26.75 -22.22 -5.12
N GLN A 317 -26.16 -22.98 -6.03
CA GLN A 317 -26.70 -24.29 -6.39
C GLN A 317 -26.51 -25.34 -5.27
N ASN A 318 -25.37 -25.30 -4.56
CA ASN A 318 -25.14 -26.15 -3.40
C ASN A 318 -26.24 -25.94 -2.32
N TYR A 319 -26.63 -24.68 -2.04
CA TYR A 319 -27.72 -24.39 -1.10
C TYR A 319 -29.05 -24.93 -1.58
N LYS A 320 -29.37 -24.77 -2.88
CA LYS A 320 -30.57 -25.31 -3.49
C LYS A 320 -30.63 -26.83 -3.39
N ILE A 321 -29.54 -27.53 -3.70
CA ILE A 321 -29.45 -28.99 -3.57
C ILE A 321 -29.62 -29.40 -2.11
N ARG A 322 -28.85 -28.80 -1.19
CA ARG A 322 -28.90 -29.13 0.25
C ARG A 322 -30.22 -28.81 0.93
N SER A 323 -31.06 -27.96 0.34
CA SER A 323 -32.43 -27.75 0.84
C SER A 323 -33.34 -28.93 0.55
N GLN A 324 -33.04 -29.77 -0.43
CA GLN A 324 -33.82 -30.93 -0.86
C GLN A 324 -33.15 -32.26 -0.51
N VAL A 325 -31.80 -32.31 -0.57
CA VAL A 325 -30.97 -33.49 -0.32
C VAL A 325 -30.11 -33.26 0.90
N GLY A 326 -30.60 -33.68 2.06
CA GLY A 326 -29.95 -33.39 3.35
C GLY A 326 -28.54 -34.02 3.51
N THR A 327 -28.24 -35.07 2.73
CA THR A 327 -26.93 -35.75 2.72
C THR A 327 -25.92 -35.13 1.76
N TYR A 328 -26.34 -34.15 0.93
CA TYR A 328 -25.41 -33.48 0.00
C TYR A 328 -24.40 -32.63 0.76
N GLU A 329 -23.13 -32.78 0.42
CA GLU A 329 -22.04 -32.13 1.15
C GLU A 329 -22.06 -30.61 1.02
N ALA A 330 -21.78 -29.94 2.13
CA ALA A 330 -21.53 -28.50 2.12
C ALA A 330 -20.21 -28.19 1.38
N ARG A 331 -20.14 -27.03 0.78
CA ARG A 331 -18.86 -26.51 0.30
C ARG A 331 -17.91 -26.32 1.49
N MET A 332 -16.64 -26.58 1.24
CA MET A 332 -15.60 -26.33 2.23
C MET A 332 -15.66 -24.87 2.70
N PRO A 333 -15.62 -24.61 4.01
CA PRO A 333 -15.74 -23.24 4.53
C PRO A 333 -14.53 -22.38 4.14
N VAL A 334 -14.75 -21.11 3.86
CA VAL A 334 -13.68 -20.14 3.63
C VAL A 334 -13.16 -19.65 4.98
N ARG A 335 -11.85 -19.75 5.19
CA ARG A 335 -11.21 -19.36 6.46
C ARG A 335 -10.15 -18.30 6.26
N SER A 336 -10.12 -17.31 7.16
CA SER A 336 -9.13 -16.23 7.20
C SER A 336 -8.07 -16.42 8.31
N THR A 337 -8.28 -17.38 9.21
CA THR A 337 -7.51 -17.50 10.46
C THR A 337 -6.06 -17.94 10.26
N LYS A 338 -5.78 -18.77 9.27
CA LYS A 338 -4.43 -19.23 8.94
C LYS A 338 -4.13 -18.90 7.49
N LEU A 339 -3.46 -17.79 7.29
CA LEU A 339 -2.97 -17.32 6.00
C LEU A 339 -1.59 -17.93 5.74
N LEU A 340 -1.49 -18.84 4.76
CA LEU A 340 -0.26 -19.54 4.43
C LEU A 340 0.59 -18.74 3.44
N THR A 341 -0.04 -18.14 2.43
CA THR A 341 0.61 -17.24 1.49
C THR A 341 -0.38 -16.26 0.89
N THR A 342 0.15 -15.15 0.39
CA THR A 342 -0.59 -14.11 -0.34
C THR A 342 0.11 -13.84 -1.66
N VAL A 343 -0.69 -13.53 -2.69
CA VAL A 343 -0.20 -13.04 -3.97
C VAL A 343 -0.97 -11.76 -4.27
N VAL A 344 -0.28 -10.65 -4.21
CA VAL A 344 -0.85 -9.33 -4.44
C VAL A 344 -0.23 -8.74 -5.69
N THR A 345 -1.07 -8.30 -6.64
CA THR A 345 -0.57 -7.65 -7.83
C THR A 345 0.07 -6.29 -7.51
N SER A 346 1.06 -5.91 -8.30
CA SER A 346 1.59 -4.54 -8.36
C SER A 346 0.95 -3.72 -9.50
N ASP A 347 0.12 -4.36 -10.32
CA ASP A 347 -0.61 -3.69 -11.40
C ASP A 347 -1.76 -2.85 -10.83
N ARG A 348 -1.75 -1.56 -11.14
CA ARG A 348 -2.69 -0.59 -10.60
C ARG A 348 -3.96 -0.42 -11.45
N SER A 349 -4.02 -1.07 -12.60
CA SER A 349 -5.20 -1.09 -13.46
C SER A 349 -6.31 -1.99 -12.89
N TRP A 350 -7.53 -1.85 -13.37
CA TRP A 350 -8.66 -2.72 -13.05
C TRP A 350 -9.05 -3.56 -14.28
N PRO A 351 -9.56 -4.79 -14.07
CA PRO A 351 -9.80 -5.45 -12.78
C PRO A 351 -8.52 -5.84 -12.05
N ARG A 352 -8.51 -5.76 -10.71
CA ARG A 352 -7.39 -6.22 -9.86
C ARG A 352 -7.68 -7.60 -9.31
N SER A 353 -6.71 -8.50 -9.42
CA SER A 353 -6.81 -9.85 -8.86
C SER A 353 -5.76 -10.05 -7.76
N VAL A 354 -6.16 -10.73 -6.70
CA VAL A 354 -5.27 -11.13 -5.61
C VAL A 354 -5.59 -12.56 -5.17
N LEU A 355 -4.60 -13.28 -4.67
CA LEU A 355 -4.76 -14.64 -4.20
C LEU A 355 -4.40 -14.77 -2.73
N ALA A 356 -5.07 -15.69 -2.06
CA ALA A 356 -4.68 -16.18 -0.74
C ALA A 356 -4.68 -17.70 -0.71
N VAL A 357 -3.69 -18.30 -0.09
CA VAL A 357 -3.77 -19.68 0.35
C VAL A 357 -4.07 -19.69 1.83
N THR A 358 -5.23 -20.22 2.19
CA THR A 358 -5.70 -20.24 3.58
C THR A 358 -6.03 -21.65 4.05
N GLN A 359 -6.04 -21.84 5.35
CA GLN A 359 -6.47 -23.07 6.00
C GLN A 359 -7.05 -22.74 7.37
N GLY A 360 -7.98 -23.52 7.86
CA GLY A 360 -8.57 -23.36 9.17
C GLY A 360 -9.49 -24.50 9.53
N GLU A 361 -10.29 -24.33 10.54
CA GLU A 361 -11.26 -25.34 10.98
C GLU A 361 -12.24 -25.69 9.85
N GLY A 362 -12.42 -27.02 9.63
CA GLY A 362 -13.26 -27.54 8.54
C GLY A 362 -12.59 -27.61 7.17
N ASN A 363 -11.33 -27.16 7.03
CA ASN A 363 -10.56 -27.33 5.81
C ASN A 363 -9.69 -28.60 5.89
N VAL A 364 -10.02 -29.60 5.08
CA VAL A 364 -9.24 -30.85 4.98
C VAL A 364 -7.86 -30.58 4.37
N VAL A 365 -7.82 -29.70 3.36
CA VAL A 365 -6.60 -29.24 2.68
C VAL A 365 -6.59 -27.72 2.60
N PRO A 366 -5.44 -27.07 2.41
CA PRO A 366 -5.39 -25.64 2.13
C PRO A 366 -6.20 -25.29 0.89
N GLN A 367 -6.78 -24.10 0.89
CA GLN A 367 -7.58 -23.56 -0.22
C GLN A 367 -6.88 -22.37 -0.85
N LEU A 368 -6.83 -22.36 -2.17
CA LEU A 368 -6.51 -21.19 -2.97
C LEU A 368 -7.80 -20.38 -3.18
N LEU A 369 -7.80 -19.15 -2.70
CA LEU A 369 -8.87 -18.18 -2.85
C LEU A 369 -8.46 -17.17 -3.92
N THR A 370 -9.30 -16.99 -4.94
CA THR A 370 -9.13 -15.93 -5.95
C THR A 370 -10.11 -14.81 -5.66
N LEU A 371 -9.59 -13.61 -5.43
CA LEU A 371 -10.40 -12.42 -5.18
C LEU A 371 -10.17 -11.42 -6.32
N VAL A 372 -11.26 -10.86 -6.84
CA VAL A 372 -11.23 -9.89 -7.92
C VAL A 372 -11.97 -8.62 -7.51
N GLN A 373 -11.34 -7.47 -7.75
CA GLN A 373 -11.95 -6.15 -7.67
C GLN A 373 -12.20 -5.63 -9.09
N PRO A 374 -13.45 -5.58 -9.55
CA PRO A 374 -13.76 -5.22 -10.95
C PRO A 374 -13.45 -3.75 -11.28
N SER A 375 -13.65 -2.86 -10.32
CA SER A 375 -13.41 -1.41 -10.48
C SER A 375 -13.02 -0.77 -9.15
N ALA A 376 -12.56 0.48 -9.19
CA ALA A 376 -12.18 1.24 -8.01
C ALA A 376 -13.33 1.45 -7.00
N ARG A 377 -14.58 1.44 -7.47
CA ARG A 377 -15.77 1.67 -6.63
C ARG A 377 -16.43 0.38 -6.12
N GLU A 378 -15.91 -0.77 -6.52
CA GLU A 378 -16.38 -2.07 -6.07
C GLU A 378 -15.36 -2.68 -5.10
N ASN A 379 -15.86 -3.48 -4.17
CA ASN A 379 -15.03 -4.23 -3.25
C ASN A 379 -14.51 -5.52 -3.88
N TYR A 380 -13.42 -6.06 -3.33
CA TYR A 380 -12.96 -7.39 -3.70
C TYR A 380 -14.03 -8.44 -3.40
N LYS A 381 -14.28 -9.30 -4.38
CA LYS A 381 -15.18 -10.44 -4.27
C LYS A 381 -14.39 -11.74 -4.45
N LEU A 382 -14.70 -12.73 -3.64
CA LEU A 382 -14.24 -14.09 -3.84
C LEU A 382 -14.91 -14.66 -5.09
N THR A 383 -14.15 -14.92 -6.12
CA THR A 383 -14.64 -15.46 -7.40
C THR A 383 -14.46 -16.95 -7.52
N GLU A 384 -13.43 -17.51 -6.86
CA GLU A 384 -13.13 -18.93 -6.87
C GLU A 384 -12.53 -19.38 -5.53
N THR A 385 -12.90 -20.60 -5.12
CA THR A 385 -12.30 -21.33 -4.02
C THR A 385 -11.84 -22.68 -4.55
N THR A 386 -10.54 -22.92 -4.57
CA THR A 386 -9.95 -24.10 -5.18
C THR A 386 -9.05 -24.82 -4.19
N PRO A 387 -9.43 -26.00 -3.68
CA PRO A 387 -8.57 -26.82 -2.81
C PRO A 387 -7.25 -27.18 -3.52
N LEU A 388 -6.14 -27.03 -2.81
CA LEU A 388 -4.84 -27.45 -3.32
C LEU A 388 -4.81 -28.98 -3.46
N GLN A 389 -4.20 -29.45 -4.54
CA GLN A 389 -4.03 -30.88 -4.75
C GLN A 389 -2.99 -31.43 -3.78
N PRO A 390 -3.32 -32.51 -3.02
CA PRO A 390 -2.37 -33.17 -2.12
C PRO A 390 -1.08 -33.57 -2.85
N GLY A 391 0.07 -33.35 -2.21
CA GLY A 391 1.37 -33.65 -2.78
C GLY A 391 1.90 -32.67 -3.82
N THR A 392 1.14 -31.60 -4.14
CA THR A 392 1.58 -30.54 -5.06
C THR A 392 2.28 -29.42 -4.32
N THR A 393 3.37 -28.88 -4.90
CA THR A 393 4.04 -27.69 -4.39
C THR A 393 3.44 -26.45 -5.00
N PHE A 394 2.96 -25.53 -4.16
CA PHE A 394 2.52 -24.21 -4.62
C PHE A 394 3.74 -23.42 -5.12
N PRO A 395 3.69 -22.81 -6.32
CA PRO A 395 4.83 -22.09 -6.86
C PRO A 395 5.19 -20.87 -6.01
N ALA A 396 6.48 -20.56 -5.92
CA ALA A 396 6.94 -19.38 -5.23
C ALA A 396 6.55 -18.12 -6.01
N ILE A 397 5.91 -17.16 -5.33
CA ILE A 397 5.52 -15.87 -5.89
C ILE A 397 6.08 -14.76 -4.98
N SER A 398 6.53 -13.65 -5.56
CA SER A 398 7.10 -12.53 -4.80
C SER A 398 6.07 -11.94 -3.84
N ARG A 399 6.49 -11.67 -2.61
CA ARG A 399 5.67 -10.99 -1.60
C ARG A 399 5.63 -9.47 -1.77
N ASP A 400 6.61 -8.93 -2.49
CA ASP A 400 6.73 -7.49 -2.76
C ASP A 400 5.84 -7.04 -3.92
N GLY A 401 4.92 -7.90 -4.32
CA GLY A 401 4.03 -7.72 -5.47
C GLY A 401 4.51 -8.52 -6.68
N THR A 402 3.57 -8.91 -7.52
CA THR A 402 3.84 -9.59 -8.77
C THR A 402 3.04 -8.96 -9.91
N GLN A 403 3.48 -9.18 -11.14
CA GLN A 403 2.76 -8.73 -12.32
C GLN A 403 1.65 -9.72 -12.68
N THR A 404 0.51 -9.19 -13.06
CA THR A 404 -0.51 -9.94 -13.79
C THR A 404 -0.19 -9.88 -15.28
N MET A 405 -0.62 -10.90 -16.01
CA MET A 405 -0.45 -11.00 -17.46
C MET A 405 -1.81 -11.13 -18.13
N ALA A 406 -1.93 -10.66 -19.37
CA ALA A 406 -3.08 -10.99 -20.18
C ALA A 406 -3.13 -12.52 -20.42
N ALA A 407 -4.31 -13.11 -20.44
CA ALA A 407 -4.47 -14.55 -20.61
C ALA A 407 -3.87 -15.08 -21.90
N SER A 408 -3.87 -14.27 -22.97
CA SER A 408 -3.26 -14.59 -24.27
C SER A 408 -1.75 -14.31 -24.35
N ASP A 409 -1.18 -13.61 -23.36
CA ASP A 409 0.23 -13.27 -23.34
C ASP A 409 1.08 -14.50 -23.00
N LYS A 410 2.10 -14.75 -23.82
CA LYS A 410 3.03 -15.89 -23.71
C LYS A 410 4.46 -15.45 -23.41
N ASP A 411 4.69 -14.15 -23.21
CA ASP A 411 6.06 -13.64 -23.03
C ASP A 411 6.78 -14.34 -21.89
N GLY A 412 7.91 -14.98 -22.21
CA GLY A 412 8.72 -15.74 -21.25
C GLY A 412 8.08 -17.03 -20.71
N LEU A 413 6.95 -17.50 -21.24
CA LEU A 413 6.23 -18.72 -20.80
C LEU A 413 6.26 -19.83 -21.85
N LEU A 414 6.18 -21.09 -21.41
CA LEU A 414 6.05 -22.24 -22.29
C LEU A 414 4.68 -22.24 -23.00
N TYR A 415 3.63 -21.85 -22.31
CA TYR A 415 2.26 -21.69 -22.82
C TYR A 415 1.67 -20.39 -22.27
N SER A 416 0.77 -19.73 -23.03
CA SER A 416 -0.06 -18.66 -22.49
C SER A 416 -1.08 -19.22 -21.47
N GLY A 417 -1.73 -18.33 -20.71
CA GLY A 417 -2.82 -18.74 -19.80
C GLY A 417 -3.97 -19.42 -20.54
N GLU A 418 -4.35 -18.90 -21.70
CA GLU A 418 -5.38 -19.49 -22.56
C GLU A 418 -4.98 -20.86 -23.08
N GLU A 419 -3.75 -21.01 -23.60
CA GLU A 419 -3.21 -22.29 -24.07
C GLU A 419 -3.16 -23.34 -22.93
N ALA A 420 -2.78 -22.92 -21.72
CA ALA A 420 -2.67 -23.80 -20.56
C ALA A 420 -4.04 -24.36 -20.13
N LEU A 421 -5.06 -23.49 -20.00
CA LEU A 421 -6.41 -23.95 -19.65
C LEU A 421 -7.07 -24.73 -20.78
N ALA A 422 -6.86 -24.35 -22.04
CA ALA A 422 -7.35 -25.10 -23.20
C ALA A 422 -6.71 -26.50 -23.25
N GLY A 423 -5.42 -26.59 -23.00
CA GLY A 423 -4.70 -27.89 -22.91
C GLY A 423 -5.20 -28.77 -21.78
N LEU A 424 -5.49 -28.17 -20.59
CA LEU A 424 -6.11 -28.91 -19.49
C LEU A 424 -7.54 -29.38 -19.83
N ALA A 425 -8.35 -28.51 -20.44
CA ALA A 425 -9.72 -28.85 -20.86
C ALA A 425 -9.73 -30.01 -21.89
N ASP A 426 -8.82 -29.97 -22.87
CA ASP A 426 -8.66 -31.08 -23.80
C ASP A 426 -8.23 -32.37 -23.07
N ARG A 427 -7.28 -32.25 -22.12
CA ARG A 427 -6.81 -33.39 -21.32
C ARG A 427 -7.90 -34.03 -20.46
N LEU A 428 -8.82 -33.23 -19.92
CA LEU A 428 -9.97 -33.67 -19.13
C LEU A 428 -11.07 -34.31 -19.99
N THR A 429 -11.14 -33.99 -21.28
CA THR A 429 -12.15 -34.50 -22.19
C THR A 429 -11.68 -35.76 -22.92
N ASN A 430 -10.40 -35.79 -23.33
CA ASN A 430 -9.85 -36.75 -24.25
C ASN A 430 -8.70 -37.57 -23.62
N PRO A 431 -8.86 -38.86 -23.39
CA PRO A 431 -7.78 -39.72 -22.89
C PRO A 431 -6.50 -39.70 -23.75
N GLU A 432 -6.65 -39.52 -25.07
CA GLU A 432 -5.55 -39.44 -26.06
C GLU A 432 -5.21 -37.99 -26.44
N SER A 433 -5.47 -37.05 -25.54
CA SER A 433 -5.10 -35.66 -25.73
C SER A 433 -3.62 -35.47 -26.06
N SER A 434 -3.30 -34.55 -26.94
CA SER A 434 -1.93 -34.11 -27.24
C SER A 434 -1.21 -33.47 -26.04
N PHE A 435 -1.96 -33.16 -24.95
CA PHE A 435 -1.48 -32.65 -23.70
C PHE A 435 -1.29 -33.73 -22.60
N LYS A 436 -1.44 -35.04 -22.95
CA LYS A 436 -1.33 -36.15 -22.02
C LYS A 436 -0.04 -36.11 -21.17
N ASP A 437 1.09 -35.82 -21.81
CA ASP A 437 2.39 -35.72 -21.15
C ASP A 437 2.83 -34.27 -20.87
N LYS A 438 2.00 -33.29 -21.25
CA LYS A 438 2.29 -31.84 -21.08
C LYS A 438 1.57 -31.24 -19.90
N VAL A 439 0.53 -31.89 -19.38
CA VAL A 439 -0.19 -31.49 -18.16
C VAL A 439 -0.21 -32.67 -17.22
N VAL A 440 0.47 -32.53 -16.09
CA VAL A 440 0.57 -33.57 -15.07
C VAL A 440 -0.12 -33.16 -13.78
N GLU A 441 -0.50 -34.16 -12.99
CA GLU A 441 -1.08 -33.98 -11.65
C GLU A 441 -0.25 -34.72 -10.61
N GLY A 442 -0.49 -34.49 -9.32
CA GLY A 442 0.17 -35.21 -8.24
C GLY A 442 -0.36 -36.63 -8.10
N GLU A 443 0.52 -37.60 -7.81
CA GLU A 443 0.14 -39.00 -7.59
C GLU A 443 -0.89 -39.21 -6.47
N SER A 444 -0.89 -38.30 -5.48
CA SER A 444 -1.80 -38.36 -4.32
C SER A 444 -3.18 -37.77 -4.58
N SER A 445 -3.41 -37.19 -5.74
CA SER A 445 -4.68 -36.52 -6.08
C SER A 445 -4.91 -36.59 -7.59
N PRO A 446 -5.44 -37.71 -8.09
CA PRO A 446 -5.56 -37.99 -9.51
C PRO A 446 -6.85 -37.35 -10.10
N TYR A 447 -7.02 -36.05 -10.02
CA TYR A 447 -8.21 -35.33 -10.51
C TYR A 447 -8.50 -35.60 -12.00
N ILE A 448 -7.45 -35.58 -12.83
CA ILE A 448 -7.55 -35.82 -14.27
C ILE A 448 -7.89 -37.31 -14.51
N ALA A 449 -7.14 -38.22 -13.87
CA ALA A 449 -7.35 -39.63 -14.00
C ALA A 449 -8.74 -40.06 -13.51
N ASP A 450 -9.19 -39.57 -12.37
CA ASP A 450 -10.53 -39.81 -11.82
C ASP A 450 -11.63 -39.29 -12.74
N THR A 451 -11.45 -38.11 -13.34
CA THR A 451 -12.39 -37.53 -14.29
C THR A 451 -12.54 -38.43 -15.53
N LEU A 452 -11.43 -38.87 -16.13
CA LEU A 452 -11.44 -39.75 -17.29
C LEU A 452 -12.00 -41.14 -16.95
N SER A 453 -11.66 -41.68 -15.78
CA SER A 453 -12.19 -42.94 -15.29
C SER A 453 -13.71 -42.90 -15.10
N TYR A 454 -14.20 -41.84 -14.47
CA TYR A 454 -15.65 -41.61 -14.32
C TYR A 454 -16.38 -41.52 -15.67
N GLN A 455 -15.84 -40.79 -16.64
CA GLN A 455 -16.43 -40.70 -17.99
C GLN A 455 -16.46 -42.09 -18.68
N ALA A 456 -15.37 -42.84 -18.60
CA ALA A 456 -15.30 -44.20 -19.16
C ALA A 456 -16.31 -45.16 -18.49
N GLU A 457 -16.46 -45.07 -17.15
CA GLU A 457 -17.43 -45.85 -16.40
C GLU A 457 -18.86 -45.54 -16.81
N VAL A 458 -19.22 -44.25 -16.92
CA VAL A 458 -20.56 -43.81 -17.36
C VAL A 458 -20.87 -44.38 -18.76
N VAL A 459 -19.93 -44.30 -19.69
CA VAL A 459 -20.13 -44.83 -21.05
C VAL A 459 -20.26 -46.35 -21.03
N SER A 460 -19.45 -47.07 -20.26
CA SER A 460 -19.45 -48.53 -20.22
C SER A 460 -20.66 -49.10 -19.47
N SER A 461 -21.12 -48.45 -18.39
CA SER A 461 -22.25 -48.90 -17.57
C SER A 461 -23.61 -48.44 -18.11
N GLY A 462 -23.64 -47.40 -18.93
CA GLY A 462 -24.85 -46.78 -19.44
C GLY A 462 -25.47 -47.49 -20.63
N ALA A 463 -26.06 -48.68 -20.40
CA ALA A 463 -26.60 -49.53 -21.45
C ALA A 463 -27.71 -48.87 -22.30
N ASN A 464 -28.52 -48.00 -21.67
CA ASN A 464 -29.71 -47.36 -22.26
C ASN A 464 -29.43 -45.93 -22.77
N GLY A 465 -28.20 -45.44 -22.74
CA GLY A 465 -27.85 -44.03 -23.08
C GLY A 465 -26.65 -43.91 -24.00
N ASN A 466 -26.64 -42.84 -24.78
CA ASN A 466 -25.45 -42.31 -25.43
C ASN A 466 -25.02 -41.10 -24.64
N PHE A 467 -23.78 -41.06 -24.18
CA PHE A 467 -23.25 -40.03 -23.31
C PHE A 467 -22.07 -39.30 -23.96
N SER A 468 -21.99 -38.01 -23.77
CA SER A 468 -20.87 -37.18 -24.21
C SER A 468 -20.45 -36.18 -23.14
N PHE A 469 -19.19 -35.85 -23.13
CA PHE A 469 -18.56 -34.99 -22.14
C PHE A 469 -17.81 -33.90 -22.87
N THR A 470 -17.88 -32.68 -22.33
CA THR A 470 -17.19 -31.52 -22.89
C THR A 470 -16.60 -30.66 -21.75
N HIS A 471 -15.38 -30.21 -21.94
CA HIS A 471 -14.77 -29.20 -21.05
C HIS A 471 -14.49 -27.95 -21.88
N LYS A 472 -15.03 -26.80 -21.46
CA LYS A 472 -14.91 -25.52 -22.16
C LYS A 472 -14.38 -24.46 -21.21
N VAL A 473 -13.25 -23.85 -21.54
CA VAL A 473 -12.69 -22.72 -20.80
C VAL A 473 -13.64 -21.55 -20.86
N VAL A 474 -13.75 -20.82 -19.74
CA VAL A 474 -14.44 -19.54 -19.62
C VAL A 474 -13.35 -18.43 -19.63
N PRO A 475 -13.06 -17.81 -20.79
CA PRO A 475 -11.89 -16.96 -20.97
C PRO A 475 -11.82 -15.77 -20.00
N GLU A 476 -12.97 -15.16 -19.70
CA GLU A 476 -13.10 -14.00 -18.81
C GLU A 476 -12.78 -14.30 -17.35
N SER A 477 -12.72 -15.56 -16.96
CA SER A 477 -12.32 -16.00 -15.62
C SER A 477 -10.81 -16.21 -15.47
N THR A 478 -10.06 -16.14 -16.58
CA THR A 478 -8.63 -16.47 -16.57
C THR A 478 -7.81 -15.37 -15.94
N VAL A 479 -7.06 -15.73 -14.90
CA VAL A 479 -6.13 -14.86 -14.18
C VAL A 479 -4.74 -15.47 -14.20
N VAL A 480 -3.72 -14.69 -14.55
CA VAL A 480 -2.33 -15.15 -14.71
C VAL A 480 -1.41 -14.30 -13.84
N PHE A 481 -0.66 -14.95 -12.94
CA PHE A 481 0.36 -14.32 -12.13
C PHE A 481 1.75 -14.87 -12.44
N ARG A 482 2.72 -13.98 -12.61
CA ARG A 482 4.12 -14.37 -12.72
C ARG A 482 4.61 -15.05 -11.43
N THR A 483 5.39 -16.12 -11.60
CA THR A 483 6.08 -16.79 -10.49
C THR A 483 7.55 -16.35 -10.42
N ALA A 484 8.18 -16.56 -9.26
CA ALA A 484 9.55 -16.10 -9.00
C ALA A 484 10.61 -16.81 -9.89
N ASP A 485 10.30 -17.97 -10.40
CA ASP A 485 11.15 -18.75 -11.31
C ASP A 485 10.98 -18.39 -12.80
N GLY A 486 10.16 -17.37 -13.10
CA GLY A 486 9.87 -16.91 -14.46
C GLY A 486 8.73 -17.66 -15.14
N GLY A 487 8.10 -18.62 -14.48
CA GLY A 487 6.86 -19.27 -14.91
C GLY A 487 5.62 -18.44 -14.60
N ALA A 488 4.44 -19.08 -14.61
CA ALA A 488 3.18 -18.46 -14.23
C ALA A 488 2.26 -19.42 -13.48
N LEU A 489 1.43 -18.87 -12.57
CA LEU A 489 0.27 -19.54 -12.01
C LEU A 489 -0.97 -19.01 -12.75
N VAL A 490 -1.68 -19.93 -13.40
CA VAL A 490 -2.88 -19.67 -14.20
C VAL A 490 -4.09 -20.22 -13.45
N MET A 491 -5.05 -19.38 -13.13
CA MET A 491 -6.34 -19.75 -12.57
C MET A 491 -7.44 -19.48 -13.57
N GLY A 492 -8.49 -20.27 -13.51
CA GLY A 492 -9.68 -20.02 -14.30
C GLY A 492 -10.72 -21.12 -14.20
N ARG A 493 -11.87 -20.82 -14.78
CA ARG A 493 -13.03 -21.70 -14.82
C ARG A 493 -13.04 -22.53 -16.10
N ILE A 494 -13.34 -23.81 -15.96
CA ILE A 494 -13.72 -24.70 -17.04
C ILE A 494 -15.18 -25.14 -16.80
N ASN A 495 -16.03 -25.02 -17.80
CA ASN A 495 -17.37 -25.59 -17.76
C ASN A 495 -17.32 -27.02 -18.23
N PHE A 496 -17.66 -27.96 -17.35
CA PHE A 496 -17.83 -29.35 -17.69
C PHE A 496 -19.31 -29.64 -17.99
N GLY A 497 -19.59 -30.06 -19.20
CA GLY A 497 -20.92 -30.48 -19.66
C GLY A 497 -21.00 -31.98 -19.80
N PHE A 498 -22.02 -32.60 -19.21
CA PHE A 498 -22.37 -33.98 -19.35
C PHE A 498 -23.73 -34.07 -20.03
N ASP A 499 -23.77 -34.58 -21.23
CA ASP A 499 -24.96 -34.75 -22.05
C ASP A 499 -25.30 -36.23 -22.20
N GLY A 500 -26.57 -36.59 -22.02
CA GLY A 500 -27.06 -37.94 -22.19
C GLY A 500 -28.32 -37.94 -23.05
N THR A 501 -28.42 -38.90 -23.98
CA THR A 501 -29.63 -39.18 -24.77
C THR A 501 -29.98 -40.63 -24.70
N PRO A 502 -31.28 -41.02 -24.64
CA PRO A 502 -31.72 -42.40 -24.70
C PRO A 502 -31.24 -43.09 -25.99
N LYS A 503 -30.87 -44.33 -25.90
CA LYS A 503 -30.31 -45.11 -27.02
C LYS A 503 -31.42 -45.60 -27.96
N ALA A 504 -32.59 -45.94 -27.39
CA ALA A 504 -33.75 -46.36 -28.12
C ALA A 504 -35.02 -45.69 -27.58
N SER A 505 -36.09 -45.72 -28.40
CA SER A 505 -37.38 -45.21 -27.96
C SER A 505 -37.90 -46.01 -26.75
N GLY A 506 -38.23 -45.29 -25.67
CA GLY A 506 -38.70 -45.88 -24.40
C GLY A 506 -37.59 -46.17 -23.39
N ASP A 507 -36.33 -46.04 -23.75
CA ASP A 507 -35.21 -46.08 -22.79
C ASP A 507 -35.30 -44.92 -21.83
N LYS A 508 -34.97 -45.16 -20.56
CA LYS A 508 -34.93 -44.18 -19.50
C LYS A 508 -33.50 -43.92 -19.05
N LEU A 509 -33.18 -42.64 -18.87
CA LEU A 509 -31.97 -42.20 -18.21
C LEU A 509 -32.33 -41.74 -16.80
N THR A 510 -31.52 -42.10 -15.83
CA THR A 510 -31.65 -41.77 -14.42
C THR A 510 -30.49 -40.88 -13.97
N ILE A 511 -30.75 -39.82 -13.22
CA ILE A 511 -29.76 -38.93 -12.63
C ILE A 511 -29.74 -39.05 -11.11
N GLY A 512 -28.62 -38.63 -10.48
CA GLY A 512 -28.46 -38.62 -9.03
C GLY A 512 -29.42 -37.64 -8.33
N ASP A 513 -29.60 -37.81 -7.01
CA ASP A 513 -30.51 -37.00 -6.22
C ASP A 513 -30.10 -35.49 -6.22
N ASP A 514 -28.83 -35.20 -6.28
CA ASP A 514 -28.27 -33.86 -6.41
C ASP A 514 -28.67 -33.20 -7.73
N ALA A 515 -28.50 -33.89 -8.86
CA ALA A 515 -28.92 -33.40 -10.16
C ALA A 515 -30.44 -33.32 -10.28
N ALA A 516 -31.17 -34.26 -9.69
CA ALA A 516 -32.65 -34.29 -9.66
C ALA A 516 -33.23 -33.09 -8.91
N ALA A 517 -32.57 -32.63 -7.85
CA ALA A 517 -32.94 -31.40 -7.11
C ALA A 517 -32.90 -30.14 -7.99
N LEU A 518 -32.07 -30.11 -9.02
CA LEU A 518 -31.98 -29.02 -9.98
C LEU A 518 -32.89 -29.21 -11.19
N ALA A 519 -32.98 -30.45 -11.71
CA ALA A 519 -33.75 -30.79 -12.90
C ALA A 519 -35.26 -30.91 -12.63
N GLY A 520 -35.66 -31.09 -11.36
CA GLY A 520 -37.07 -31.27 -10.98
C GLY A 520 -37.60 -32.69 -11.17
N GLY A 521 -36.73 -33.69 -11.38
CA GLY A 521 -37.07 -35.11 -11.53
C GLY A 521 -35.84 -35.98 -11.64
N LYS A 522 -36.00 -37.31 -11.51
CA LYS A 522 -34.90 -38.29 -11.52
C LYS A 522 -34.75 -39.02 -12.86
N GLU A 523 -35.78 -39.08 -13.68
CA GLU A 523 -35.81 -39.88 -14.89
C GLU A 523 -36.27 -39.06 -16.09
N THR A 524 -35.73 -39.39 -17.26
CA THR A 524 -36.14 -38.81 -18.53
C THR A 524 -36.08 -39.87 -19.65
N THR A 525 -36.99 -39.71 -20.65
CA THR A 525 -36.99 -40.46 -21.91
C THR A 525 -36.58 -39.60 -23.11
N THR A 526 -36.23 -38.31 -22.88
CA THR A 526 -35.89 -37.36 -23.95
C THR A 526 -34.40 -37.00 -23.98
N GLY A 527 -33.79 -36.97 -22.84
CA GLY A 527 -32.37 -36.65 -22.67
C GLY A 527 -32.11 -35.77 -21.45
N MET A 528 -30.85 -35.70 -21.04
CA MET A 528 -30.43 -34.92 -19.87
C MET A 528 -29.18 -34.10 -20.18
N VAL A 529 -29.04 -33.00 -19.48
CA VAL A 529 -27.85 -32.15 -19.46
C VAL A 529 -27.48 -31.83 -18.03
N LEU A 530 -26.26 -32.15 -17.62
CA LEU A 530 -25.69 -31.73 -16.34
C LEU A 530 -24.54 -30.76 -16.61
N ASN A 531 -24.54 -29.65 -15.91
CA ASN A 531 -23.49 -28.64 -16.05
C ASN A 531 -22.76 -28.49 -14.72
N PHE A 532 -21.44 -28.51 -14.80
CA PHE A 532 -20.55 -28.30 -13.66
C PHE A 532 -19.64 -27.11 -13.93
N ALA A 533 -19.33 -26.37 -12.90
CA ALA A 533 -18.24 -25.40 -12.90
C ALA A 533 -17.03 -26.01 -12.22
N GLU A 534 -15.90 -25.95 -12.88
CA GLU A 534 -14.62 -26.41 -12.38
C GLU A 534 -13.71 -25.19 -12.20
N SER A 535 -13.21 -24.97 -10.97
CA SER A 535 -12.17 -23.99 -10.71
C SER A 535 -10.82 -24.69 -10.71
N MET A 536 -9.88 -24.20 -11.52
CA MET A 536 -8.59 -24.82 -11.78
C MET A 536 -7.45 -23.86 -11.51
N ALA A 537 -6.33 -24.38 -11.02
CA ALA A 537 -5.07 -23.65 -10.97
C ALA A 537 -3.95 -24.51 -11.56
N VAL A 538 -3.25 -23.98 -12.55
CA VAL A 538 -2.18 -24.66 -13.30
C VAL A 538 -0.90 -23.85 -13.21
N TYR A 539 0.21 -24.48 -12.85
CA TYR A 539 1.53 -23.90 -13.01
C TYR A 539 2.03 -24.12 -14.43
N VAL A 540 2.44 -23.05 -15.07
CA VAL A 540 3.05 -23.03 -16.40
C VAL A 540 4.54 -22.72 -16.26
N PRO A 541 5.44 -23.60 -16.75
CA PRO A 541 6.87 -23.37 -16.69
C PRO A 541 7.32 -22.18 -17.58
N PRO A 542 8.51 -21.60 -17.31
CA PRO A 542 9.10 -20.58 -18.17
C PRO A 542 9.43 -21.14 -19.57
N ALA A 543 9.53 -20.23 -20.54
CA ALA A 543 9.95 -20.57 -21.91
C ALA A 543 11.30 -21.30 -21.91
N GLY A 544 11.39 -22.35 -22.73
CA GLY A 544 12.58 -23.19 -22.82
C GLY A 544 12.69 -24.28 -21.77
N SER A 545 11.78 -24.36 -20.79
CA SER A 545 11.68 -25.50 -19.89
C SER A 545 11.21 -26.76 -20.63
N THR A 546 11.70 -27.91 -20.20
CA THR A 546 11.22 -29.23 -20.61
C THR A 546 10.20 -29.81 -19.64
N ASP A 547 9.96 -29.13 -18.51
CA ASP A 547 9.01 -29.61 -17.50
C ASP A 547 7.57 -29.45 -18.01
N PRO A 548 6.67 -30.37 -17.66
CA PRO A 548 5.26 -30.26 -17.98
C PRO A 548 4.59 -29.19 -17.11
N MET A 549 3.46 -28.65 -17.56
CA MET A 549 2.52 -27.92 -16.71
C MET A 549 2.03 -28.81 -15.57
N ARG A 550 1.76 -28.25 -14.41
CA ARG A 550 1.26 -28.99 -13.24
C ARG A 550 -0.09 -28.47 -12.79
N LEU A 551 -1.03 -29.38 -12.56
CA LEU A 551 -2.27 -29.08 -11.87
C LEU A 551 -1.96 -28.83 -10.39
N VAL A 552 -2.20 -27.61 -9.90
CA VAL A 552 -1.89 -27.17 -8.53
C VAL A 552 -3.12 -27.26 -7.63
N ALA A 553 -4.28 -26.88 -8.16
CA ALA A 553 -5.55 -26.92 -7.44
C ALA A 553 -6.69 -27.21 -8.40
N ALA A 554 -7.70 -27.94 -7.94
CA ALA A 554 -8.86 -28.28 -8.73
C ALA A 554 -10.08 -28.57 -7.85
N THR A 555 -11.25 -28.14 -8.31
CA THR A 555 -12.54 -28.51 -7.70
C THR A 555 -13.64 -28.46 -8.73
N ARG A 556 -14.72 -29.18 -8.48
CA ARG A 556 -15.94 -29.22 -9.31
C ARG A 556 -17.18 -28.94 -8.46
N GLY A 557 -18.14 -28.22 -9.00
CA GLY A 557 -19.45 -28.04 -8.41
C GLY A 557 -20.56 -28.19 -9.44
N LEU A 558 -21.63 -28.88 -9.12
CA LEU A 558 -22.81 -28.97 -9.96
C LEU A 558 -23.52 -27.61 -9.96
N VAL A 559 -23.69 -27.01 -11.14
CA VAL A 559 -24.30 -25.68 -11.31
C VAL A 559 -25.60 -25.70 -12.14
N GLY A 560 -25.94 -26.82 -12.73
CA GLY A 560 -27.18 -26.97 -13.46
C GLY A 560 -27.47 -28.40 -13.84
N ALA A 561 -28.76 -28.74 -13.89
CA ALA A 561 -29.28 -29.97 -14.43
C ALA A 561 -30.64 -29.72 -15.09
N SER A 562 -30.88 -30.34 -16.24
CA SER A 562 -32.13 -30.21 -16.96
C SER A 562 -32.42 -31.44 -17.83
N PHE A 563 -33.65 -31.64 -18.15
CA PHE A 563 -34.10 -32.60 -19.17
C PHE A 563 -34.36 -31.87 -20.49
N LYS A 564 -34.12 -32.59 -21.61
CA LYS A 564 -34.34 -32.07 -22.97
C LYS A 564 -35.78 -32.21 -23.40
#